data_67402fcc47ebe9cad692f80a9ff6e3f8
#
_entry.id   67402fcc47ebe9cad692f80a9ff6e3f8
#
_cell.length_a   1.000
_cell.length_b   1.000
_cell.length_c   1.000
_cell.angle_alpha   90.00
_cell.angle_beta   90.00
_cell.angle_gamma   90.00
#
_symmetry.space_group_name_H-M   'P 1'
#
loop_
_entity.id
_entity.type
_entity.pdbx_description
1 polymer ?
#
loop_
_entity_poly.entity_id
_entity_poly.type
_entity_poly.pdbx_seq_one_letter_code
_entity_poly.pdbx_strand_id
1 'polypeptide(L)'
;MTLWVVPVLGNVNSHSPVKLANAKPYWALGADTNMKIAGGNWAGQVSAATQSGSWEWEYGKIPPHPKGGIPAGGNEVFADGSAKWCRFSDMYRFNNWASGIGSLDTYWYQDTQDFDKNLRDTLPLLKPSNAY
;
A
#
# COMPACT_ATOMS: atom_id res chain seq x y z
N MET A 1 -10.93 -3.96 16.24
CA MET A 1 -10.38 -2.72 15.69
C MET A 1 -9.23 -3.11 14.77
N THR A 2 -9.27 -2.69 13.54
CA THR A 2 -8.17 -2.93 12.59
C THR A 2 -7.18 -1.77 12.70
N LEU A 3 -5.90 -2.08 12.77
CA LEU A 3 -4.84 -1.08 12.85
C LEU A 3 -4.02 -1.08 11.57
N TRP A 4 -3.63 0.10 11.12
CA TRP A 4 -2.55 0.25 10.16
C TRP A 4 -1.24 0.45 10.91
N VAL A 5 -0.17 -0.12 10.41
CA VAL A 5 1.19 0.14 10.91
C VAL A 5 1.82 1.19 10.00
N VAL A 6 1.54 2.44 10.32
CA VAL A 6 2.03 3.57 9.52
C VAL A 6 3.47 3.88 9.87
N PRO A 7 4.37 3.93 8.88
CA PRO A 7 5.74 4.38 9.13
C PRO A 7 5.76 5.74 9.85
N VAL A 8 6.66 5.88 10.81
CA VAL A 8 6.82 7.08 11.66
C VAL A 8 5.80 7.18 12.80
N LEU A 9 4.52 6.83 12.58
CA LEU A 9 3.47 6.93 13.61
C LEU A 9 3.23 5.63 14.37
N GLY A 10 3.61 4.48 13.80
CA GLY A 10 3.28 3.18 14.38
C GLY A 10 1.82 2.79 14.15
N ASN A 11 1.17 2.23 15.16
CA ASN A 11 -0.19 1.76 15.04
C ASN A 11 -1.19 2.92 15.04
N VAL A 12 -1.98 3.04 13.98
CA VAL A 12 -3.08 4.01 13.85
C VAL A 12 -4.38 3.27 13.56
N ASN A 13 -5.51 3.90 13.91
CA ASN A 13 -6.81 3.34 13.56
C ASN A 13 -6.96 3.28 12.04
N SER A 14 -7.31 2.10 11.53
CA SER A 14 -7.52 1.95 10.09
C SER A 14 -8.81 2.63 9.65
N HIS A 15 -8.78 3.18 8.45
CA HIS A 15 -9.95 3.66 7.72
C HIS A 15 -10.45 2.60 6.72
N SER A 16 -10.23 1.34 7.06
CA SER A 16 -10.74 0.21 6.29
C SER A 16 -12.11 -0.21 6.81
N PRO A 17 -13.08 -0.47 5.94
CA PRO A 17 -14.41 -0.85 6.37
C PRO A 17 -14.40 -2.24 7.01
N VAL A 18 -14.68 -2.29 8.31
CA VAL A 18 -14.81 -3.54 9.08
C VAL A 18 -16.27 -4.00 9.11
N LYS A 19 -17.18 -3.03 9.13
CA LYS A 19 -18.63 -3.26 9.07
C LYS A 19 -19.25 -2.25 8.12
N LEU A 20 -20.16 -2.71 7.29
CA LEU A 20 -20.83 -1.85 6.31
C LEU A 20 -21.55 -0.66 6.98
N ALA A 21 -22.13 -0.87 8.17
CA ALA A 21 -22.81 0.18 8.92
C ALA A 21 -21.91 1.36 9.34
N ASN A 22 -20.60 1.15 9.43
CA ASN A 22 -19.64 2.15 9.84
C ASN A 22 -18.71 2.59 8.70
N ALA A 23 -18.86 1.98 7.52
CA ALA A 23 -18.03 2.30 6.37
C ALA A 23 -18.43 3.66 5.78
N LYS A 24 -17.42 4.47 5.45
CA LYS A 24 -17.63 5.66 4.63
C LYS A 24 -17.58 5.27 3.16
N PRO A 25 -18.41 5.86 2.29
CA PRO A 25 -18.49 5.49 0.88
C PRO A 25 -17.13 5.49 0.16
N TYR A 26 -16.28 6.42 0.53
CA TYR A 26 -14.96 6.67 -0.05
C TYR A 26 -13.81 5.89 0.61
N TRP A 27 -14.09 5.02 1.56
CA TRP A 27 -13.05 4.16 2.15
C TRP A 27 -12.67 3.04 1.19
N ALA A 28 -11.38 2.81 1.00
CA ALA A 28 -10.90 1.71 0.19
C ALA A 28 -11.27 0.37 0.84
N LEU A 29 -11.97 -0.46 0.06
CA LEU A 29 -12.39 -1.82 0.44
C LEU A 29 -11.36 -2.85 -0.03
N GLY A 30 -10.78 -2.63 -1.19
CA GLY A 30 -9.77 -3.48 -1.79
C GLY A 30 -8.97 -2.71 -2.83
N ALA A 31 -7.75 -3.13 -3.07
CA ALA A 31 -6.82 -2.50 -4.01
C ALA A 31 -5.90 -3.52 -4.64
N ASP A 32 -5.41 -3.22 -5.86
CA ASP A 32 -4.28 -3.92 -6.43
C ASP A 32 -3.06 -3.76 -5.53
N THR A 33 -2.34 -4.84 -5.29
CA THR A 33 -1.22 -4.86 -4.35
C THR A 33 0.00 -4.16 -4.92
N ASN A 34 0.26 -2.94 -4.49
CA ASN A 34 1.50 -2.23 -4.74
C ASN A 34 2.42 -2.37 -3.52
N MET A 35 3.43 -3.22 -3.63
CA MET A 35 4.27 -3.60 -2.50
C MET A 35 5.75 -3.43 -2.83
N LYS A 36 6.51 -2.91 -1.90
CA LYS A 36 7.97 -2.79 -1.97
C LYS A 36 8.62 -3.50 -0.79
N ILE A 37 9.68 -4.22 -1.08
CA ILE A 37 10.55 -4.78 -0.05
C ILE A 37 11.46 -3.65 0.44
N ALA A 38 11.42 -3.34 1.73
CA ALA A 38 12.23 -2.27 2.29
C ALA A 38 13.72 -2.54 2.09
N GLY A 39 14.44 -1.56 1.55
CA GLY A 39 15.85 -1.70 1.18
C GLY A 39 16.09 -2.51 -0.10
N GLY A 40 15.02 -2.96 -0.76
CA GLY A 40 15.05 -3.76 -1.97
C GLY A 40 14.33 -3.12 -3.14
N ASN A 41 14.17 -3.91 -4.18
CA ASN A 41 13.47 -3.51 -5.39
C ASN A 41 11.96 -3.58 -5.21
N TRP A 42 11.25 -2.87 -6.06
CA TRP A 42 9.84 -3.15 -6.29
C TRP A 42 9.67 -4.61 -6.67
N ALA A 43 8.70 -5.24 -6.09
CA ALA A 43 8.32 -6.58 -6.43
C ALA A 43 8.11 -6.66 -7.96
N GLY A 44 8.74 -7.62 -8.62
CA GLY A 44 8.79 -7.72 -10.07
C GLY A 44 10.20 -7.56 -10.67
N GLN A 45 11.13 -6.98 -9.94
CA GLN A 45 12.55 -6.91 -10.33
C GLN A 45 13.37 -8.04 -9.71
N VAL A 46 12.78 -9.20 -9.60
CA VAL A 46 13.54 -10.38 -9.11
C VAL A 46 14.50 -10.83 -10.19
N SER A 47 15.78 -10.82 -9.87
CA SER A 47 16.78 -11.38 -10.78
C SER A 47 16.50 -12.88 -11.01
N ALA A 48 16.87 -13.38 -12.17
CA ALA A 48 16.73 -14.79 -12.51
C ALA A 48 17.43 -15.77 -11.53
N ALA A 49 18.20 -15.22 -10.59
CA ALA A 49 18.87 -15.96 -9.54
C ALA A 49 18.01 -16.22 -8.29
N THR A 50 16.82 -15.64 -8.20
CA THR A 50 15.93 -15.86 -7.06
C THR A 50 15.25 -17.21 -7.22
N GLN A 51 15.54 -18.13 -6.33
CA GLN A 51 15.06 -19.49 -6.43
C GLN A 51 13.55 -19.60 -6.15
N SER A 52 12.89 -20.49 -6.88
CA SER A 52 11.53 -20.94 -6.58
C SER A 52 11.42 -21.35 -5.10
N GLY A 53 10.42 -20.83 -4.40
CA GLY A 53 10.20 -21.10 -2.97
C GLY A 53 10.74 -20.03 -2.04
N SER A 54 11.39 -18.97 -2.53
CA SER A 54 11.61 -17.76 -1.75
C SER A 54 10.36 -16.87 -1.79
N TRP A 55 10.07 -16.20 -0.70
CA TRP A 55 8.95 -15.25 -0.66
C TRP A 55 9.09 -14.13 -1.71
N GLU A 56 10.30 -13.74 -2.07
CA GLU A 56 10.59 -12.81 -3.16
C GLU A 56 10.12 -13.32 -4.51
N TRP A 57 10.15 -14.63 -4.71
CA TRP A 57 9.59 -15.25 -5.91
C TRP A 57 8.06 -15.25 -5.88
N GLU A 58 7.46 -15.56 -4.74
CA GLU A 58 6.00 -15.61 -4.60
C GLU A 58 5.36 -14.23 -4.72
N TYR A 59 6.00 -13.20 -4.18
CA TYR A 59 5.54 -11.81 -4.22
C TYR A 59 6.25 -10.97 -5.30
N GLY A 60 7.19 -11.52 -6.01
CA GLY A 60 8.09 -10.83 -6.93
C GLY A 60 7.47 -10.39 -8.27
N LYS A 61 6.21 -10.65 -8.51
CA LYS A 61 5.49 -10.21 -9.73
C LYS A 61 4.58 -9.01 -9.49
N ILE A 62 4.70 -8.41 -8.36
CA ILE A 62 4.02 -7.18 -8.00
C ILE A 62 5.00 -6.01 -8.16
N PRO A 63 4.65 -4.89 -8.73
CA PRO A 63 3.29 -4.39 -8.94
C PRO A 63 2.61 -4.99 -10.16
N PRO A 64 1.26 -5.07 -10.14
CA PRO A 64 0.51 -5.64 -11.25
C PRO A 64 0.63 -4.83 -12.54
N HIS A 65 0.94 -3.53 -12.44
CA HIS A 65 1.02 -2.59 -13.57
C HIS A 65 2.36 -1.83 -13.54
N PRO A 66 3.49 -2.45 -13.88
CA PRO A 66 4.78 -1.78 -13.82
C PRO A 66 4.95 -0.79 -14.98
N LYS A 67 5.59 0.34 -14.70
CA LYS A 67 6.04 1.31 -15.69
C LYS A 67 7.44 1.78 -15.32
N GLY A 68 8.42 1.43 -16.14
CA GLY A 68 9.82 1.81 -15.89
C GLY A 68 10.39 1.25 -14.58
N GLY A 69 9.95 0.04 -14.17
CA GLY A 69 10.44 -0.61 -12.95
C GLY A 69 9.74 -0.21 -11.66
N ILE A 70 8.76 0.70 -11.72
CA ILE A 70 7.93 1.12 -10.59
C ILE A 70 6.45 0.90 -10.92
N PRO A 71 5.54 0.87 -9.91
CA PRO A 71 4.11 0.83 -10.17
C PRO A 71 3.62 2.06 -10.93
N ALA A 72 2.78 1.87 -11.94
CA ALA A 72 2.04 2.97 -12.57
C ALA A 72 0.84 3.38 -11.71
N GLY A 73 0.24 2.44 -11.01
CA GLY A 73 -0.94 2.60 -10.19
C GLY A 73 -1.61 1.25 -9.93
N GLY A 74 -2.87 1.27 -9.60
CA GLY A 74 -3.68 0.09 -9.39
C GLY A 74 -5.17 0.39 -9.42
N ASN A 75 -5.98 -0.64 -9.59
CA ASN A 75 -7.41 -0.53 -9.44
C ASN A 75 -7.79 -0.62 -7.97
N GLU A 76 -8.72 0.19 -7.54
CA GLU A 76 -9.24 0.17 -6.19
C GLU A 76 -10.75 0.14 -6.18
N VAL A 77 -11.32 -0.60 -5.24
CA VAL A 77 -12.75 -0.69 -4.98
C VAL A 77 -13.05 0.01 -3.66
N PHE A 78 -14.09 0.81 -3.64
CA PHE A 78 -14.51 1.59 -2.48
C PHE A 78 -15.76 1.01 -1.82
N ALA A 79 -16.03 1.45 -0.59
CA ALA A 79 -17.14 0.92 0.21
C ALA A 79 -18.52 1.20 -0.40
N ASP A 80 -18.66 2.18 -1.29
CA ASP A 80 -19.87 2.44 -2.06
C ASP A 80 -20.05 1.52 -3.29
N GLY A 81 -19.11 0.59 -3.51
CA GLY A 81 -19.09 -0.31 -4.66
C GLY A 81 -18.46 0.26 -5.92
N SER A 82 -18.05 1.51 -5.91
CA SER A 82 -17.32 2.10 -7.04
C SER A 82 -15.92 1.52 -7.17
N ALA A 83 -15.40 1.51 -8.39
CA ALA A 83 -14.02 1.13 -8.67
C ALA A 83 -13.38 2.18 -9.57
N LYS A 84 -12.11 2.48 -9.33
CA LYS A 84 -11.35 3.40 -10.18
C LYS A 84 -9.88 3.02 -10.25
N TRP A 85 -9.23 3.49 -11.28
CA TRP A 85 -7.77 3.48 -11.39
C TRP A 85 -7.19 4.60 -10.53
N CYS A 86 -6.30 4.25 -9.61
CA CYS A 86 -5.56 5.19 -8.79
C CYS A 86 -4.11 5.24 -9.24
N ARG A 87 -3.57 6.43 -9.53
CA ARG A 87 -2.18 6.59 -9.91
C ARG A 87 -1.28 6.35 -8.70
N PHE A 88 -0.14 5.74 -8.90
CA PHE A 88 0.81 5.44 -7.84
C PHE A 88 1.26 6.71 -7.09
N SER A 89 1.43 7.83 -7.78
CA SER A 89 1.75 9.13 -7.18
C SER A 89 0.71 9.63 -6.17
N ASP A 90 -0.53 9.15 -6.28
CA ASP A 90 -1.63 9.56 -5.41
C ASP A 90 -1.79 8.64 -4.20
N MET A 91 -1.07 7.51 -4.19
CA MET A 91 -1.08 6.54 -3.09
C MET A 91 -0.21 6.98 -1.92
N TYR A 92 -0.37 6.27 -0.81
CA TYR A 92 0.42 6.46 0.40
C TYR A 92 0.88 5.12 0.96
N ARG A 93 2.00 5.12 1.65
CA ARG A 93 2.52 3.98 2.39
C ARG A 93 1.83 3.86 3.75
N PHE A 94 0.68 3.21 3.78
CA PHE A 94 -0.10 3.08 5.02
C PHE A 94 0.23 1.84 5.83
N ASN A 95 0.99 0.92 5.29
CA ASN A 95 1.37 -0.26 6.05
C ASN A 95 2.80 -0.66 5.80
N ASN A 96 3.46 -1.05 6.88
CA ASN A 96 4.75 -1.68 6.87
C ASN A 96 4.63 -2.98 7.67
N TRP A 97 4.82 -4.10 6.99
CA TRP A 97 4.81 -5.40 7.65
C TRP A 97 6.24 -5.92 7.78
N ALA A 98 6.73 -6.01 9.02
CA ALA A 98 7.99 -6.66 9.30
C ALA A 98 7.80 -8.18 9.34
N SER A 99 8.43 -8.89 8.42
CA SER A 99 8.57 -10.34 8.45
C SER A 99 10.02 -10.70 8.77
N GLY A 100 10.30 -11.96 9.11
CA GLY A 100 11.67 -12.44 9.34
C GLY A 100 12.61 -12.33 8.13
N ILE A 101 12.13 -11.85 7.01
CA ILE A 101 12.83 -11.75 5.71
C ILE A 101 12.99 -10.29 5.27
N GLY A 102 12.47 -9.33 6.03
CA GLY A 102 12.49 -7.91 5.71
C GLY A 102 11.15 -7.25 5.98
N SER A 103 11.04 -5.96 5.75
CA SER A 103 9.77 -5.28 5.86
C SER A 103 9.15 -5.04 4.47
N LEU A 104 7.83 -5.20 4.40
CA LEU A 104 7.03 -5.00 3.21
C LEU A 104 6.25 -3.70 3.35
N ASP A 105 6.59 -2.74 2.52
CA ASP A 105 5.85 -1.48 2.42
C ASP A 105 4.70 -1.65 1.44
N THR A 106 3.47 -1.41 1.87
CA THR A 106 2.29 -1.48 1.01
C THR A 106 1.68 -0.11 0.78
N TYR A 107 1.29 0.13 -0.46
CA TYR A 107 0.79 1.42 -0.94
C TYR A 107 -0.60 1.25 -1.53
N TRP A 108 -1.52 2.13 -1.15
CA TRP A 108 -2.83 2.27 -1.78
C TRP A 108 -3.33 3.71 -1.67
N TYR A 109 -4.33 4.04 -2.46
CA TYR A 109 -5.02 5.31 -2.35
C TYR A 109 -6.05 5.25 -1.23
N GLN A 110 -6.14 6.30 -0.46
CA GLN A 110 -7.19 6.51 0.52
C GLN A 110 -7.58 7.98 0.53
N ASP A 111 -8.89 8.25 0.50
CA ASP A 111 -9.37 9.60 0.76
C ASP A 111 -9.01 10.00 2.20
N THR A 112 -8.50 11.19 2.36
CA THR A 112 -7.87 11.64 3.61
C THR A 112 -8.75 12.58 4.42
N GLN A 113 -10.01 12.77 4.02
CA GLN A 113 -10.89 13.78 4.62
C GLN A 113 -11.20 13.53 6.10
N ASP A 114 -11.25 12.27 6.54
CA ASP A 114 -11.50 11.91 7.95
C ASP A 114 -10.22 11.61 8.74
N PHE A 115 -9.06 11.81 8.17
CA PHE A 115 -7.82 11.60 8.91
C PHE A 115 -7.66 12.62 10.02
N ASP A 116 -7.23 12.16 11.19
CA ASP A 116 -6.85 13.07 12.27
C ASP A 116 -5.64 13.93 11.89
N LYS A 117 -5.35 14.93 12.72
CA LYS A 117 -4.27 15.88 12.44
C LYS A 117 -2.91 15.20 12.32
N ASN A 118 -2.60 14.24 13.20
CA ASN A 118 -1.30 13.59 13.22
C ASN A 118 -1.05 12.80 11.94
N LEU A 119 -2.06 12.04 11.50
CA LEU A 119 -1.97 11.27 10.27
C LEU A 119 -1.89 12.19 9.04
N ARG A 120 -2.68 13.27 9.01
CA ARG A 120 -2.60 14.27 7.91
C ARG A 120 -1.23 14.92 7.82
N ASP A 121 -0.65 15.31 8.95
CA ASP A 121 0.68 15.96 8.98
C ASP A 121 1.80 15.00 8.52
N THR A 122 1.56 13.69 8.62
CA THR A 122 2.52 12.65 8.22
C THR A 122 2.41 12.28 6.74
N LEU A 123 1.28 12.57 6.07
CA LEU A 123 1.03 12.17 4.68
C LEU A 123 2.17 12.52 3.70
N PRO A 124 2.81 13.70 3.78
CA PRO A 124 3.93 14.01 2.87
C PRO A 124 5.08 13.01 2.95
N LEU A 125 5.33 12.44 4.15
CA LEU A 125 6.38 11.45 4.37
C LEU A 125 5.99 10.05 3.86
N LEU A 126 4.70 9.82 3.65
CA LEU A 126 4.16 8.53 3.19
C LEU A 126 4.00 8.47 1.67
N LYS A 127 4.30 9.54 0.96
CA LYS A 127 4.23 9.57 -0.50
C LYS A 127 5.25 8.63 -1.15
N PRO A 128 4.92 8.03 -2.31
CA PRO A 128 5.83 7.17 -3.03
C PRO A 128 7.17 7.83 -3.40
N SER A 129 7.19 9.14 -3.60
CA SER A 129 8.42 9.90 -3.89
C SER A 129 9.50 9.78 -2.81
N ASN A 130 9.13 9.40 -1.60
CA ASN A 130 10.07 9.15 -0.50
C ASN A 130 10.50 7.68 -0.42
N ALA A 131 10.14 6.87 -1.40
CA ALA A 131 10.40 5.43 -1.44
C ALA A 131 11.54 5.03 -2.40
N TYR A 132 12.15 6.01 -3.07
CA TYR A 132 13.24 5.82 -4.05
C TYR A 132 14.58 6.19 -3.46
#